data_8bf77b626d2f9068dd26d2eb788549df
#
_entry.id   8bf77b626d2f9068dd26d2eb788549df
#
_cell.length_a   1.000
_cell.length_b   1.000
_cell.length_c   1.000
_cell.angle_alpha   90.00
_cell.angle_beta   90.00
_cell.angle_gamma   90.00
#
_symmetry.space_group_name_H-M   'P 1'
#
loop_
_entity.id
_entity.type
_entity.pdbx_description
1 polymer ?
#
loop_
_entity_poly.entity_id
_entity_poly.type
_entity_poly.pdbx_seq_one_letter_code
_entity_poly.pdbx_strand_id
1 'polypeptide(L)'
;MRQDFTYGVDLGWVSQLEKQGITWTDKSGKHVDPLQALKSMGATAVRLRVFVNPPENAMWRKPKKQAYGREFGGEECMLGLCDGKNVLEMAKRVKKLDMNLMIDFHYSDHFADPIYQDIPQA
;
A
#
# COMPACT_ATOMS: atom_id res chain seq x y z
N MET A 1 -24.80 -7.77 5.83
CA MET A 1 -24.03 -6.50 5.73
C MET A 1 -24.94 -5.37 5.28
N ARG A 2 -24.77 -4.18 5.81
CA ARG A 2 -25.53 -3.00 5.36
C ARG A 2 -25.10 -2.65 3.94
N GLN A 3 -26.06 -2.49 3.02
CA GLN A 3 -25.78 -2.21 1.61
C GLN A 3 -25.21 -0.80 1.38
N ASP A 4 -25.41 0.11 2.33
CA ASP A 4 -24.96 1.51 2.31
C ASP A 4 -23.59 1.73 2.98
N PHE A 5 -22.95 0.66 3.46
CA PHE A 5 -21.67 0.75 4.17
C PHE A 5 -20.51 0.20 3.32
N THR A 6 -19.42 0.98 3.22
CA THR A 6 -18.21 0.56 2.52
C THR A 6 -17.25 -0.15 3.48
N TYR A 7 -16.92 -1.39 3.18
CA TYR A 7 -15.90 -2.17 3.90
C TYR A 7 -14.60 -2.09 3.11
N GLY A 8 -13.76 -1.12 3.48
CA GLY A 8 -12.50 -0.83 2.81
C GLY A 8 -11.32 -1.55 3.44
N VAL A 9 -10.34 -1.92 2.60
CA VAL A 9 -9.05 -2.49 3.01
C VAL A 9 -7.91 -1.73 2.34
N ASP A 10 -6.77 -1.56 3.04
CA ASP A 10 -5.54 -0.99 2.47
C ASP A 10 -4.62 -2.14 2.02
N LEU A 11 -4.26 -2.15 0.74
CA LEU A 11 -3.45 -3.20 0.13
C LEU A 11 -2.14 -2.69 -0.49
N GLY A 12 -1.65 -1.55 -0.02
CA GLY A 12 -0.46 -0.90 -0.58
C GLY A 12 0.83 -1.73 -0.53
N TRP A 13 0.91 -2.77 0.30
CA TRP A 13 2.11 -3.63 0.38
C TRP A 13 1.99 -4.96 -0.36
N VAL A 14 0.80 -5.34 -0.80
CA VAL A 14 0.56 -6.68 -1.39
C VAL A 14 1.50 -6.97 -2.56
N SER A 15 1.63 -6.07 -3.52
CA SER A 15 2.50 -6.26 -4.69
C SER A 15 3.97 -6.44 -4.31
N GLN A 16 4.48 -5.71 -3.31
CA GLN A 16 5.85 -5.87 -2.84
C GLN A 16 6.06 -7.20 -2.14
N LEU A 17 5.12 -7.63 -1.30
CA LEU A 17 5.16 -8.92 -0.62
C LEU A 17 5.12 -10.09 -1.62
N GLU A 18 4.26 -10.00 -2.63
CA GLU A 18 4.21 -10.99 -3.72
C GLU A 18 5.54 -11.08 -4.47
N LYS A 19 6.17 -9.94 -4.78
CA LYS A 19 7.50 -9.90 -5.41
C LYS A 19 8.60 -10.52 -4.54
N GLN A 20 8.43 -10.50 -3.22
CA GLN A 20 9.33 -11.16 -2.27
C GLN A 20 9.02 -12.65 -2.07
N GLY A 21 8.04 -13.21 -2.80
CA GLY A 21 7.65 -14.61 -2.71
C GLY A 21 6.68 -14.94 -1.58
N ILE A 22 6.12 -13.94 -0.92
CA ILE A 22 5.07 -14.15 0.09
C ILE A 22 3.79 -14.60 -0.61
N THR A 23 3.18 -15.63 -0.07
CA THR A 23 1.90 -16.17 -0.54
C THR A 23 0.91 -16.26 0.62
N TRP A 24 -0.36 -16.27 0.28
CA TRP A 24 -1.45 -16.37 1.27
C TRP A 24 -2.13 -17.73 1.18
N THR A 25 -2.60 -18.20 2.32
CA THR A 25 -3.38 -19.43 2.41
C THR A 25 -4.68 -19.19 3.18
N ASP A 26 -5.69 -19.96 2.85
CA ASP A 26 -6.92 -20.02 3.65
C ASP A 26 -6.71 -20.89 4.91
N LYS A 27 -7.78 -21.05 5.69
CA LYS A 27 -7.77 -21.85 6.92
C LYS A 27 -7.47 -23.34 6.69
N SER A 28 -7.60 -23.83 5.46
CA SER A 28 -7.27 -25.21 5.09
C SER A 28 -5.82 -25.39 4.63
N GLY A 29 -5.06 -24.27 4.53
CA GLY A 29 -3.70 -24.25 4.01
C GLY A 29 -3.62 -24.17 2.49
N LYS A 30 -4.73 -23.99 1.79
CA LYS A 30 -4.76 -23.82 0.33
C LYS A 30 -4.36 -22.40 -0.05
N HIS A 31 -3.51 -22.25 -1.07
CA HIS A 31 -3.13 -20.96 -1.62
C HIS A 31 -4.33 -20.20 -2.18
N VAL A 32 -4.40 -18.91 -1.85
CA VAL A 32 -5.47 -18.01 -2.29
C VAL A 32 -4.88 -16.67 -2.76
N ASP A 33 -5.56 -16.03 -3.70
CA ASP A 33 -5.32 -14.62 -4.01
C ASP A 33 -5.85 -13.76 -2.86
N PRO A 34 -5.04 -12.86 -2.27
CA PRO A 34 -5.45 -12.08 -1.11
C PRO A 34 -6.62 -11.14 -1.40
N LEU A 35 -6.72 -10.58 -2.62
CA LEU A 35 -7.83 -9.71 -3.00
C LEU A 35 -9.13 -10.50 -3.09
N GLN A 36 -9.08 -11.68 -3.70
CA GLN A 36 -10.23 -12.58 -3.80
C GLN A 36 -10.70 -13.04 -2.41
N ALA A 37 -9.74 -13.38 -1.53
CA ALA A 37 -10.05 -13.78 -0.17
C ALA A 37 -10.75 -12.66 0.60
N LEU A 38 -10.22 -11.44 0.54
CA LEU A 38 -10.81 -10.28 1.20
C LEU A 38 -12.20 -9.94 0.65
N LYS A 39 -12.40 -10.01 -0.68
CA LYS A 39 -13.72 -9.86 -1.27
C LYS A 39 -14.71 -10.91 -0.72
N SER A 40 -14.29 -12.16 -0.66
CA SER A 40 -15.13 -13.25 -0.11
C SER A 40 -15.47 -13.04 1.36
N MET A 41 -14.63 -12.31 2.10
CA MET A 41 -14.88 -11.91 3.49
C MET A 41 -15.76 -10.65 3.63
N GLY A 42 -16.15 -10.03 2.51
CA GLY A 42 -17.05 -8.90 2.47
C GLY A 42 -16.42 -7.54 2.18
N ALA A 43 -15.14 -7.48 1.83
CA ALA A 43 -14.53 -6.22 1.40
C ALA A 43 -15.20 -5.71 0.11
N THR A 44 -15.55 -4.42 0.09
CA THR A 44 -16.23 -3.76 -1.03
C THR A 44 -15.39 -2.68 -1.68
N ALA A 45 -14.28 -2.27 -1.03
CA ALA A 45 -13.39 -1.24 -1.53
C ALA A 45 -11.94 -1.52 -1.14
N VAL A 46 -11.02 -1.06 -1.98
CA VAL A 46 -9.58 -1.11 -1.75
C VAL A 46 -9.00 0.30 -1.82
N ARG A 47 -8.16 0.65 -0.85
CA ARG A 47 -7.32 1.84 -0.89
C ARG A 47 -5.92 1.46 -1.37
N LEU A 48 -5.39 2.19 -2.35
CA LEU A 48 -4.03 2.09 -2.84
C LEU A 48 -3.34 3.44 -2.69
N ARG A 49 -2.13 3.44 -2.16
CA ARG A 49 -1.28 4.63 -2.11
C ARG A 49 -0.55 4.80 -3.44
N VAL A 50 -0.26 6.04 -3.81
CA VAL A 50 0.66 6.34 -4.91
C VAL A 50 1.66 7.40 -4.47
N PHE A 51 2.94 7.13 -4.72
CA PHE A 51 4.06 8.06 -4.55
C PHE A 51 4.48 8.63 -5.89
N VAL A 52 5.21 9.74 -5.87
CA VAL A 52 5.63 10.44 -7.09
C VAL A 52 6.77 9.70 -7.78
N ASN A 53 7.87 9.51 -7.08
CA ASN A 53 9.07 8.83 -7.61
C ASN A 53 9.74 8.00 -6.48
N PRO A 54 9.06 6.93 -6.02
CA PRO A 54 9.60 6.13 -4.93
C PRO A 54 10.84 5.34 -5.36
N PRO A 55 11.70 4.95 -4.41
CA PRO A 55 12.83 4.08 -4.69
C PRO A 55 12.39 2.78 -5.38
N GLU A 56 13.17 2.35 -6.38
CA GLU A 56 12.83 1.19 -7.22
C GLU A 56 12.68 -0.12 -6.42
N ASN A 57 13.43 -0.24 -5.32
CA ASN A 57 13.33 -1.37 -4.39
C ASN A 57 12.16 -1.25 -3.39
N ALA A 58 11.41 -0.14 -3.44
CA ALA A 58 10.31 0.18 -2.53
C ALA A 58 10.70 0.16 -1.03
N MET A 59 11.96 0.47 -0.74
CA MET A 59 12.50 0.59 0.62
C MET A 59 12.93 2.03 0.87
N TRP A 60 12.62 2.53 2.05
CA TRP A 60 12.97 3.88 2.47
C TRP A 60 13.62 3.87 3.84
N ARG A 61 14.87 4.33 3.91
CA ARG A 61 15.53 4.59 5.19
C ARG A 61 15.21 6.01 5.62
N LYS A 62 14.45 6.16 6.69
CA LYS A 62 14.10 7.46 7.25
C LYS A 62 15.35 8.20 7.69
N PRO A 63 15.63 9.42 7.20
CA PRO A 63 16.72 10.24 7.71
C PRO A 63 16.53 10.52 9.21
N LYS A 64 17.62 10.57 9.97
CA LYS A 64 17.56 11.01 11.36
C LYS A 64 17.24 12.50 11.42
N LYS A 65 16.19 12.86 12.15
CA LYS A 65 15.75 14.25 12.36
C LYS A 65 15.45 14.50 13.84
N GLN A 66 15.79 15.68 14.32
CA GLN A 66 15.37 16.16 15.65
C GLN A 66 14.04 16.90 15.52
N ALA A 67 13.03 16.47 16.25
CA ALA A 67 11.74 17.13 16.30
C ALA A 67 11.06 16.85 17.67
N TYR A 68 10.27 17.78 18.13
CA TYR A 68 9.52 17.62 19.39
C TYR A 68 10.37 17.17 20.60
N GLY A 69 11.63 17.61 20.66
CA GLY A 69 12.55 17.29 21.76
C GLY A 69 13.14 15.88 21.75
N ARG A 70 13.01 15.13 20.63
CA ARG A 70 13.59 13.79 20.49
C ARG A 70 14.08 13.51 19.08
N GLU A 71 14.92 12.47 18.95
CA GLU A 71 15.38 11.97 17.64
C GLU A 71 14.34 11.02 17.04
N PHE A 72 14.12 11.16 15.74
CA PHE A 72 13.31 10.27 14.90
C PHE A 72 14.14 9.75 13.74
N GLY A 73 13.73 8.62 13.16
CA GLY A 73 14.34 8.07 11.96
C GLY A 73 15.48 7.10 12.22
N GLY A 74 16.12 6.68 11.13
CA GLY A 74 17.16 5.66 11.14
C GLY A 74 16.66 4.26 10.78
N GLU A 75 15.36 4.00 10.93
CA GLU A 75 14.74 2.73 10.53
C GLU A 75 14.51 2.64 9.01
N GLU A 76 14.49 1.42 8.48
CA GLU A 76 14.04 1.13 7.14
C GLU A 76 12.55 0.79 7.13
N CYS A 77 11.85 1.35 6.13
CA CYS A 77 10.42 1.14 5.95
C CYS A 77 10.15 0.56 4.56
N MET A 78 9.28 -0.43 4.50
CA MET A 78 8.69 -0.88 3.23
C MET A 78 7.65 0.13 2.78
N LEU A 79 7.79 0.64 1.56
CA LEU A 79 6.85 1.61 0.98
C LEU A 79 5.66 0.93 0.30
N GLY A 80 5.82 -0.30 -0.14
CA GLY A 80 4.98 -0.94 -1.14
C GLY A 80 5.44 -0.57 -2.56
N LEU A 81 5.09 -1.37 -3.55
CA LEU A 81 5.28 -1.01 -4.95
C LEU A 81 4.19 -0.02 -5.34
N CYS A 82 4.35 1.23 -4.91
CA CYS A 82 3.33 2.28 -4.98
C CYS A 82 3.71 3.39 -6.00
N ASP A 83 4.54 3.07 -7.00
CA ASP A 83 4.68 3.89 -8.21
C ASP A 83 3.46 3.76 -9.13
N GLY A 84 3.29 4.69 -10.06
CA GLY A 84 2.10 4.74 -10.91
C GLY A 84 1.86 3.46 -11.72
N LYS A 85 2.91 2.79 -12.20
CA LYS A 85 2.79 1.54 -12.98
C LYS A 85 2.26 0.39 -12.13
N ASN A 86 2.87 0.14 -10.98
CA ASN A 86 2.47 -0.94 -10.08
C ASN A 86 1.08 -0.70 -9.48
N VAL A 87 0.76 0.54 -9.13
CA VAL A 87 -0.58 0.92 -8.66
C VAL A 87 -1.64 0.67 -9.74
N LEU A 88 -1.34 0.98 -11.01
CA LEU A 88 -2.26 0.71 -12.13
C LEU A 88 -2.54 -0.80 -12.28
N GLU A 89 -1.52 -1.65 -12.18
CA GLU A 89 -1.71 -3.11 -12.26
C GLU A 89 -2.56 -3.64 -11.09
N MET A 90 -2.32 -3.16 -9.88
CA MET A 90 -3.15 -3.52 -8.73
C MET A 90 -4.58 -3.00 -8.88
N ALA A 91 -4.78 -1.78 -9.38
CA ALA A 91 -6.09 -1.20 -9.65
C ALA A 91 -6.91 -2.06 -10.62
N LYS A 92 -6.27 -2.58 -11.67
CA LYS A 92 -6.91 -3.52 -12.61
C LYS A 92 -7.38 -4.80 -11.90
N ARG A 93 -6.58 -5.36 -10.99
CA ARG A 93 -6.96 -6.53 -10.19
C ARG A 93 -8.18 -6.24 -9.32
N VAL A 94 -8.19 -5.09 -8.63
CA VAL A 94 -9.33 -4.62 -7.82
C VAL A 94 -10.59 -4.52 -8.65
N LYS A 95 -10.51 -3.89 -9.83
CA LYS A 95 -11.67 -3.69 -10.70
C LYS A 95 -12.20 -4.99 -11.33
N LYS A 96 -11.34 -5.97 -11.60
CA LYS A 96 -11.78 -7.31 -12.04
C LYS A 96 -12.64 -8.03 -11.01
N LEU A 97 -12.47 -7.71 -9.73
CA LEU A 97 -13.27 -8.26 -8.63
C LEU A 97 -14.50 -7.40 -8.31
N ASP A 98 -14.82 -6.41 -9.13
CA ASP A 98 -15.94 -5.51 -8.91
C ASP A 98 -15.93 -4.85 -7.52
N MET A 99 -14.74 -4.44 -7.08
CA MET A 99 -14.57 -3.65 -5.87
C MET A 99 -14.37 -2.18 -6.21
N ASN A 100 -14.79 -1.30 -5.32
CA ASN A 100 -14.49 0.12 -5.40
C ASN A 100 -13.00 0.37 -5.15
N LEU A 101 -12.48 1.44 -5.76
CA LEU A 101 -11.08 1.81 -5.67
C LEU A 101 -10.95 3.23 -5.14
N MET A 102 -10.10 3.39 -4.13
CA MET A 102 -9.64 4.68 -3.62
C MET A 102 -8.16 4.82 -3.90
N ILE A 103 -7.76 5.87 -4.61
CA ILE A 103 -6.35 6.23 -4.79
C ILE A 103 -6.00 7.33 -3.81
N ASP A 104 -4.96 7.08 -3.02
CA ASP A 104 -4.45 7.99 -2.03
C ASP A 104 -3.11 8.59 -2.49
N PHE A 105 -3.15 9.85 -2.91
CA PHE A 105 -1.98 10.58 -3.40
C PHE A 105 -1.18 11.14 -2.23
N HIS A 106 0.05 10.66 -2.04
CA HIS A 106 0.93 11.14 -0.99
C HIS A 106 1.69 12.43 -1.35
N TYR A 107 1.77 12.77 -2.63
CA TYR A 107 2.51 13.94 -3.14
C TYR A 107 3.98 13.97 -2.68
N SER A 108 4.56 12.81 -2.49
CA SER A 108 5.91 12.56 -1.97
C SER A 108 6.46 11.28 -2.58
N ASP A 109 7.74 11.03 -2.42
CA ASP A 109 8.41 9.78 -2.82
C ASP A 109 8.30 8.68 -1.75
N HIS A 110 7.72 9.02 -0.60
CA HIS A 110 7.51 8.15 0.56
C HIS A 110 6.21 8.49 1.30
N PHE A 111 6.01 7.92 2.48
CA PHE A 111 4.84 8.20 3.29
C PHE A 111 4.70 9.68 3.64
N ALA A 112 3.48 10.21 3.56
CA ALA A 112 3.15 11.49 4.13
C ALA A 112 3.28 11.42 5.66
N ASP A 113 4.29 12.11 6.18
CA ASP A 113 4.66 12.09 7.59
C ASP A 113 4.90 13.53 8.06
N PRO A 114 4.38 13.98 9.21
CA PRO A 114 4.55 15.35 9.70
C PRO A 114 6.02 15.79 9.84
N ILE A 115 6.93 14.83 10.04
CA ILE A 115 8.37 15.09 10.22
C ILE A 115 9.13 15.05 8.89
N TYR A 116 8.63 14.27 7.93
CA TYR A 116 9.28 14.00 6.64
C TYR A 116 8.41 14.51 5.48
N GLN A 117 8.31 15.83 5.37
CA GLN A 117 7.59 16.52 4.29
C GLN A 117 8.55 17.00 3.21
N ASP A 118 9.33 16.06 2.67
CA ASP A 118 10.32 16.36 1.67
C ASP A 118 9.66 16.55 0.29
N ILE A 119 10.17 17.50 -0.50
CA ILE A 119 9.69 17.72 -1.87
C ILE A 119 10.10 16.52 -2.73
N PRO A 120 9.18 15.95 -3.53
CA PRO A 120 9.52 14.86 -4.43
C PRO A 120 10.63 15.25 -5.40
N GLN A 121 11.50 14.30 -5.71
CA GLN A 121 12.51 14.49 -6.72
C GLN A 121 11.87 14.37 -8.12
N ALA A 122 12.10 15.39 -8.96
CA ALA A 122 11.58 15.43 -10.33
C ALA A 122 12.42 14.54 -11.27
#